data_ba26b4fae36612d4c97831e2557cd83f
#
_entry.id   ba26b4fae36612d4c97831e2557cd83f
#
_cell.length_a   1.000
_cell.length_b   1.000
_cell.length_c   1.000
_cell.angle_alpha   90.00
_cell.angle_beta   90.00
_cell.angle_gamma   90.00
#
_symmetry.space_group_name_H-M   'P 1'
#
loop_
_entity.id
_entity.type
_entity.pdbx_description
1 polymer ?
#
loop_
_entity_poly.entity_id
_entity_poly.type
_entity_poly.pdbx_seq_one_letter_code
_entity_poly.pdbx_strand_id
1 'polypeptide(L)'
;MSYDYSYDNNGNITEIKQNGKLINKYTYDSLNEVKEEYDYVNKFYINYSYDGAGNLQNKYEQVLDPTYGYPTGTQHGNTYEYTDTSWKDKLTKINGDNITYDANGNPLTYRDGMSFEWENGRILKKINTSDKSVQMSYDSNGMRTQKSVDGVKTNYYYDSNKNLIALVKGNDTLLFYYDSDGSATSFSYNGTMYFYVKNLQGDVIRIIDLAGTEVASYVYDSWGNIKDTKGDTTVRELNPIRYRGYVYDTETSLYYLQSRYYDPFTGRFLNADDTDYISITGTILSVNLFTYCENNPVNNADPTGYWSITITRGMVAGFIDLIISIIPGVNLVGKAFSPLKLLVKHYSKKALQKAIRSPIKKFLTAFVKIIGKVTSALCKKGGLLKSFGKMLSSWKIAKNITTFLANAAFNKFINFVVNNIDIVLSIGGLVSGFLDILVGDKKLNNKICTIKLW
;
A
#
# COMPACT_ATOMS: atom_id res chain seq x y z
N MET A 1 -4.23 23.75 -5.93
CA MET A 1 -4.14 23.25 -4.55
C MET A 1 -2.81 22.54 -4.43
N SER A 2 -1.93 22.93 -3.49
CA SER A 2 -0.63 22.28 -3.25
C SER A 2 -0.65 21.53 -1.92
N TYR A 3 0.05 20.40 -1.87
CA TYR A 3 0.34 19.66 -0.66
C TYR A 3 1.85 19.53 -0.48
N ASP A 4 2.34 19.83 0.71
CA ASP A 4 3.74 19.70 1.09
C ASP A 4 3.84 18.67 2.23
N TYR A 5 4.80 17.77 2.15
CA TYR A 5 5.02 16.69 3.11
C TYR A 5 6.40 16.83 3.74
N SER A 6 6.47 16.72 5.06
CA SER A 6 7.72 16.61 5.81
C SER A 6 7.91 15.18 6.27
N TYR A 7 9.15 14.73 6.37
CA TYR A 7 9.49 13.35 6.73
C TYR A 7 10.54 13.34 7.86
N ASP A 8 10.54 12.28 8.63
CA ASP A 8 11.65 11.98 9.55
C ASP A 8 12.81 11.25 8.81
N ASN A 9 13.86 10.90 9.55
CA ASN A 9 15.04 10.22 8.99
C ASN A 9 14.74 8.77 8.53
N ASN A 10 13.62 8.18 8.94
CA ASN A 10 13.17 6.84 8.55
C ASN A 10 12.23 6.91 7.34
N GLY A 11 11.89 8.11 6.87
CA GLY A 11 10.98 8.33 5.75
C GLY A 11 9.50 8.37 6.14
N ASN A 12 9.17 8.43 7.43
CA ASN A 12 7.78 8.55 7.87
C ASN A 12 7.28 9.99 7.70
N ILE A 13 6.04 10.14 7.22
CA ILE A 13 5.39 11.46 7.10
C ILE A 13 5.16 12.06 8.49
N THR A 14 5.79 13.19 8.78
CA THR A 14 5.64 13.89 10.07
C THR A 14 4.67 15.07 10.00
N GLU A 15 4.57 15.73 8.84
CA GLU A 15 3.64 16.85 8.64
C GLU A 15 3.05 16.80 7.22
N ILE A 16 1.79 17.20 7.12
CA ILE A 16 1.12 17.48 5.86
C ILE A 16 0.64 18.94 5.89
N LYS A 17 1.04 19.74 4.90
CA LYS A 17 0.56 21.10 4.71
C LYS A 17 -0.25 21.21 3.43
N GLN A 18 -1.33 21.98 3.48
CA GLN A 18 -2.15 22.31 2.32
C GLN A 18 -2.07 23.82 2.06
N ASN A 19 -1.60 24.22 0.89
CA ASN A 19 -1.34 25.63 0.55
C ASN A 19 -0.50 26.35 1.63
N GLY A 20 0.53 25.67 2.17
CA GLY A 20 1.43 26.18 3.21
C GLY A 20 0.87 26.11 4.64
N LYS A 21 -0.43 25.78 4.84
CA LYS A 21 -1.03 25.66 6.17
C LYS A 21 -0.92 24.20 6.66
N LEU A 22 -0.43 24.00 7.88
CA LEU A 22 -0.37 22.68 8.52
C LEU A 22 -1.78 22.14 8.72
N ILE A 23 -2.04 20.92 8.21
CA ILE A 23 -3.33 20.24 8.31
C ILE A 23 -3.25 18.97 9.15
N ASN A 24 -2.15 18.20 9.03
CA ASN A 24 -1.92 17.02 9.86
C ASN A 24 -0.47 16.99 10.38
N LYS A 25 -0.30 16.40 11.56
CA LYS A 25 1.01 16.09 12.14
C LYS A 25 0.98 14.71 12.77
N TYR A 26 2.08 13.98 12.63
CA TYR A 26 2.26 12.63 13.16
C TYR A 26 3.57 12.50 13.92
N THR A 27 3.59 11.68 14.95
CA THR A 27 4.80 11.22 15.61
C THR A 27 4.83 9.69 15.64
N TYR A 28 6.02 9.14 15.71
CA TYR A 28 6.28 7.70 15.67
C TYR A 28 7.15 7.30 16.84
N ASP A 29 7.09 6.03 17.19
CA ASP A 29 8.01 5.44 18.14
C ASP A 29 9.29 4.90 17.46
N SER A 30 10.14 4.18 18.22
CA SER A 30 11.39 3.62 17.72
C SER A 30 11.21 2.47 16.72
N LEU A 31 10.03 1.85 16.66
CA LEU A 31 9.67 0.80 15.71
C LEU A 31 8.93 1.36 14.49
N ASN A 32 8.82 2.68 14.35
CA ASN A 32 8.05 3.41 13.35
C ASN A 32 6.53 3.20 13.45
N GLU A 33 6.02 2.78 14.58
CA GLU A 33 4.59 2.70 14.85
C GLU A 33 4.03 4.12 15.05
N VAL A 34 2.85 4.44 14.51
CA VAL A 34 2.25 5.76 14.72
C VAL A 34 1.87 5.94 16.19
N LYS A 35 2.42 6.98 16.83
CA LYS A 35 2.25 7.26 18.25
C LYS A 35 1.24 8.37 18.51
N GLU A 36 1.26 9.42 17.71
CA GLU A 36 0.34 10.54 17.84
C GLU A 36 -0.11 11.02 16.47
N GLU A 37 -1.35 11.41 16.40
CA GLU A 37 -2.00 12.00 15.24
C GLU A 37 -2.68 13.31 15.64
N TYR A 38 -2.40 14.37 14.90
CA TYR A 38 -3.03 15.67 15.02
C TYR A 38 -3.74 16.00 13.70
N ASP A 39 -5.05 16.22 13.73
CA ASP A 39 -5.81 16.78 12.61
C ASP A 39 -6.28 18.19 12.96
N TYR A 40 -5.60 19.17 12.40
CA TYR A 40 -5.89 20.59 12.65
C TYR A 40 -7.11 21.11 11.88
N VAL A 41 -7.58 20.40 10.88
CA VAL A 41 -8.78 20.74 10.09
C VAL A 41 -10.02 20.27 10.83
N ASN A 42 -10.03 19.01 11.23
CA ASN A 42 -11.17 18.39 11.91
C ASN A 42 -11.06 18.48 13.45
N LYS A 43 -9.95 19.02 13.96
CA LYS A 43 -9.69 19.37 15.36
C LYS A 43 -9.73 18.18 16.30
N PHE A 44 -9.11 17.07 15.93
CA PHE A 44 -8.90 15.94 16.82
C PHE A 44 -7.42 15.62 17.00
N TYR A 45 -7.10 15.06 18.16
CA TYR A 45 -5.83 14.48 18.53
C TYR A 45 -6.06 13.04 18.96
N ILE A 46 -5.23 12.12 18.51
CA ILE A 46 -5.27 10.73 18.95
C ILE A 46 -3.86 10.31 19.38
N ASN A 47 -3.80 9.64 20.54
CA ASN A 47 -2.59 9.03 21.05
C ASN A 47 -2.76 7.52 21.07
N TYR A 48 -1.72 6.81 20.62
CA TYR A 48 -1.64 5.36 20.54
C TYR A 48 -0.49 4.86 21.42
N SER A 49 -0.67 3.71 22.07
CA SER A 49 0.42 3.02 22.76
C SER A 49 0.40 1.54 22.48
N TYR A 50 1.57 0.94 22.34
CA TYR A 50 1.77 -0.44 21.96
C TYR A 50 2.61 -1.17 23.00
N ASP A 51 2.52 -2.50 23.03
CA ASP A 51 3.49 -3.34 23.72
C ASP A 51 4.72 -3.62 22.83
N GLY A 52 5.72 -4.33 23.37
CA GLY A 52 6.94 -4.63 22.62
C GLY A 52 6.77 -5.59 21.44
N ALA A 53 5.58 -6.17 21.23
CA ALA A 53 5.22 -7.03 20.11
C ALA A 53 4.33 -6.30 19.08
N GLY A 54 4.10 -5.00 19.26
CA GLY A 54 3.25 -4.19 18.39
C GLY A 54 1.75 -4.40 18.60
N ASN A 55 1.34 -4.88 19.75
CA ASN A 55 -0.07 -4.96 20.09
C ASN A 55 -0.54 -3.59 20.61
N LEU A 56 -1.56 -3.00 19.99
CA LEU A 56 -2.15 -1.74 20.42
C LEU A 56 -2.80 -1.90 21.79
N GLN A 57 -2.29 -1.20 22.80
CA GLN A 57 -2.80 -1.28 24.19
C GLN A 57 -3.82 -0.18 24.48
N ASN A 58 -3.60 1.00 23.92
CA ASN A 58 -4.49 2.14 24.15
C ASN A 58 -4.63 2.98 22.88
N LYS A 59 -5.84 3.50 22.69
CA LYS A 59 -6.16 4.52 21.69
C LYS A 59 -7.01 5.57 22.39
N TYR A 60 -6.45 6.76 22.61
CA TYR A 60 -7.12 7.86 23.29
C TYR A 60 -7.26 9.07 22.39
N GLU A 61 -8.42 9.69 22.42
CA GLU A 61 -8.79 10.84 21.62
C GLU A 61 -9.14 12.05 22.48
N GLN A 62 -8.74 13.23 22.02
CA GLN A 62 -9.10 14.53 22.59
C GLN A 62 -9.40 15.52 21.46
N VAL A 63 -10.11 16.59 21.78
CA VAL A 63 -10.31 17.72 20.87
C VAL A 63 -9.03 18.57 20.87
N LEU A 64 -8.63 19.10 19.70
CA LEU A 64 -7.58 20.10 19.61
C LEU A 64 -8.14 21.49 19.90
N ASP A 65 -7.46 22.25 20.75
CA ASP A 65 -7.75 23.67 20.96
C ASP A 65 -7.68 24.42 19.62
N PRO A 66 -8.73 25.13 19.22
CA PRO A 66 -8.77 25.76 17.90
C PRO A 66 -7.79 26.93 17.73
N THR A 67 -7.30 27.50 18.84
CA THR A 67 -6.39 28.65 18.84
C THR A 67 -4.93 28.22 18.89
N TYR A 68 -4.62 27.25 19.76
CA TYR A 68 -3.25 26.87 20.08
C TYR A 68 -2.85 25.50 19.53
N GLY A 69 -3.82 24.67 19.11
CA GLY A 69 -3.57 23.38 18.47
C GLY A 69 -2.98 22.30 19.37
N TYR A 70 -3.16 22.41 20.71
CA TYR A 70 -2.81 21.34 21.65
C TYR A 70 -4.05 20.55 22.09
N PRO A 71 -3.89 19.29 22.53
CA PRO A 71 -5.01 18.49 23.04
C PRO A 71 -5.64 19.12 24.27
N THR A 72 -6.96 19.14 24.31
CA THR A 72 -7.74 19.74 25.41
C THR A 72 -9.03 18.96 25.67
N GLY A 73 -9.66 19.24 26.83
CA GLY A 73 -10.89 18.57 27.21
C GLY A 73 -10.69 17.16 27.76
N THR A 74 -11.80 16.44 27.90
CA THR A 74 -11.81 15.09 28.42
C THR A 74 -11.20 14.12 27.39
N GLN A 75 -10.31 13.25 27.86
CA GLN A 75 -9.77 12.16 27.08
C GLN A 75 -10.80 11.03 27.02
N HIS A 76 -11.12 10.60 25.81
CA HIS A 76 -11.96 9.44 25.55
C HIS A 76 -11.13 8.39 24.80
N GLY A 77 -11.42 7.11 24.96
CA GLY A 77 -10.69 6.10 24.21
C GLY A 77 -10.95 4.69 24.66
N ASN A 78 -10.14 3.81 24.11
CA ASN A 78 -10.31 2.37 24.26
C ASN A 78 -9.02 1.75 24.82
N THR A 79 -9.20 0.72 25.62
CA THR A 79 -8.16 -0.16 26.14
C THR A 79 -8.28 -1.53 25.53
N TYR A 80 -7.14 -2.16 25.22
CA TYR A 80 -7.06 -3.45 24.56
C TYR A 80 -6.16 -4.37 25.38
N GLU A 81 -6.63 -5.59 25.68
CA GLU A 81 -5.88 -6.54 26.48
C GLU A 81 -5.56 -7.82 25.71
N TYR A 82 -4.37 -8.37 25.95
CA TYR A 82 -3.79 -9.55 25.30
C TYR A 82 -3.38 -10.55 26.35
N THR A 83 -4.34 -11.31 26.88
CA THR A 83 -4.15 -12.20 28.05
C THR A 83 -3.96 -13.68 27.69
N ASP A 84 -4.00 -14.03 26.39
CA ASP A 84 -3.73 -15.40 25.94
C ASP A 84 -2.26 -15.73 26.11
N THR A 85 -1.96 -16.76 26.90
CA THR A 85 -0.57 -17.15 27.21
C THR A 85 0.07 -17.97 26.10
N SER A 86 -0.73 -18.59 25.24
CA SER A 86 -0.26 -19.44 24.13
C SER A 86 -0.07 -18.64 22.85
N TRP A 87 -0.88 -17.59 22.66
CA TRP A 87 -0.80 -16.71 21.50
C TRP A 87 -0.99 -15.25 21.94
N LYS A 88 0.10 -14.62 22.30
CA LYS A 88 0.12 -13.30 22.95
C LYS A 88 -0.39 -12.14 22.07
N ASP A 89 -0.50 -12.36 20.75
CA ASP A 89 -0.99 -11.33 19.82
C ASP A 89 -2.52 -11.37 19.65
N LYS A 90 -3.22 -12.34 20.25
CA LYS A 90 -4.69 -12.37 20.24
C LYS A 90 -5.25 -11.30 21.17
N LEU A 91 -6.05 -10.41 20.59
CA LEU A 91 -6.81 -9.42 21.35
C LEU A 91 -7.93 -10.12 22.14
N THR A 92 -7.80 -10.17 23.46
CA THR A 92 -8.72 -10.93 24.32
C THR A 92 -9.80 -10.08 24.95
N LYS A 93 -9.58 -8.75 25.06
CA LYS A 93 -10.60 -7.83 25.55
C LYS A 93 -10.51 -6.46 24.92
N ILE A 94 -11.65 -5.79 24.83
CA ILE A 94 -11.79 -4.38 24.48
C ILE A 94 -12.62 -3.71 25.59
N ASN A 95 -12.07 -2.70 26.26
CA ASN A 95 -12.73 -1.98 27.36
C ASN A 95 -13.28 -2.91 28.47
N GLY A 96 -12.61 -4.06 28.68
CA GLY A 96 -13.04 -5.07 29.65
C GLY A 96 -13.96 -6.16 29.08
N ASP A 97 -14.57 -5.98 27.90
CA ASP A 97 -15.43 -6.97 27.25
C ASP A 97 -14.59 -8.07 26.58
N ASN A 98 -14.93 -9.33 26.87
CA ASN A 98 -14.18 -10.48 26.38
C ASN A 98 -14.42 -10.78 24.90
N ILE A 99 -13.34 -11.14 24.22
CA ILE A 99 -13.34 -11.71 22.87
C ILE A 99 -13.00 -13.19 22.96
N THR A 100 -13.80 -14.03 22.31
CA THR A 100 -13.55 -15.49 22.24
C THR A 100 -13.10 -15.88 20.84
N TYR A 101 -12.33 -16.95 20.74
CA TYR A 101 -11.72 -17.41 19.49
C TYR A 101 -11.94 -18.91 19.28
N ASP A 102 -11.93 -19.33 18.01
CA ASP A 102 -11.79 -20.74 17.66
C ASP A 102 -10.31 -21.20 17.77
N ALA A 103 -10.06 -22.50 17.49
CA ALA A 103 -8.72 -23.06 17.54
C ALA A 103 -7.76 -22.50 16.48
N ASN A 104 -8.26 -21.88 15.42
CA ASN A 104 -7.47 -21.26 14.34
C ASN A 104 -7.14 -19.79 14.62
N GLY A 105 -7.62 -19.23 15.75
CA GLY A 105 -7.44 -17.81 16.08
C GLY A 105 -8.42 -16.88 15.37
N ASN A 106 -9.54 -17.40 14.86
CA ASN A 106 -10.61 -16.56 14.35
C ASN A 106 -11.55 -16.16 15.50
N PRO A 107 -11.94 -14.87 15.63
CA PRO A 107 -12.86 -14.45 16.67
C PRO A 107 -14.25 -15.09 16.49
N LEU A 108 -14.86 -15.51 17.60
CA LEU A 108 -16.24 -16.00 17.64
C LEU A 108 -17.18 -14.92 18.19
N THR A 109 -16.71 -14.14 19.18
CA THR A 109 -17.39 -12.94 19.70
C THR A 109 -16.48 -11.74 19.59
N TYR A 110 -17.05 -10.55 19.50
CA TYR A 110 -16.27 -9.33 19.28
C TYR A 110 -16.99 -8.11 19.88
N ARG A 111 -16.39 -6.91 19.67
CA ARG A 111 -16.96 -5.64 20.10
C ARG A 111 -18.40 -5.44 19.62
N ASP A 112 -19.14 -4.60 20.31
CA ASP A 112 -20.51 -4.20 19.96
C ASP A 112 -21.49 -5.38 19.81
N GLY A 113 -21.22 -6.50 20.50
CA GLY A 113 -22.05 -7.72 20.43
C GLY A 113 -21.95 -8.49 19.13
N MET A 114 -20.96 -8.20 18.28
CA MET A 114 -20.73 -8.96 17.06
C MET A 114 -20.35 -10.41 17.36
N SER A 115 -20.89 -11.33 16.56
CA SER A 115 -20.46 -12.73 16.53
C SER A 115 -20.20 -13.20 15.12
N PHE A 116 -19.29 -14.17 14.96
CA PHE A 116 -18.80 -14.62 13.67
C PHE A 116 -18.94 -16.13 13.50
N GLU A 117 -19.26 -16.54 12.27
CA GLU A 117 -19.16 -17.93 11.82
C GLU A 117 -18.10 -18.02 10.71
N TRP A 118 -17.19 -18.99 10.85
CA TRP A 118 -16.09 -19.22 9.93
C TRP A 118 -16.25 -20.55 9.22
N GLU A 119 -15.73 -20.66 8.00
CA GLU A 119 -15.66 -21.91 7.25
C GLU A 119 -14.28 -22.09 6.61
N ASN A 120 -13.96 -23.32 6.24
CA ASN A 120 -12.68 -23.69 5.62
C ASN A 120 -11.44 -23.12 6.35
N GLY A 121 -11.52 -23.09 7.68
CA GLY A 121 -10.44 -22.67 8.57
C GLY A 121 -10.35 -21.18 8.82
N ARG A 122 -10.59 -20.31 7.83
CA ARG A 122 -10.37 -18.86 7.97
C ARG A 122 -11.26 -17.96 7.10
N ILE A 123 -12.21 -18.54 6.37
CA ILE A 123 -13.13 -17.79 5.54
C ILE A 123 -14.30 -17.31 6.38
N LEU A 124 -14.53 -16.02 6.44
CA LEU A 124 -15.63 -15.44 7.21
C LEU A 124 -16.96 -15.65 6.48
N LYS A 125 -17.80 -16.50 7.02
CA LYS A 125 -19.07 -16.90 6.44
C LYS A 125 -20.21 -15.98 6.84
N LYS A 126 -20.24 -15.58 8.12
CA LYS A 126 -21.35 -14.81 8.67
C LYS A 126 -20.89 -13.90 9.79
N ILE A 127 -21.51 -12.73 9.86
CA ILE A 127 -21.43 -11.80 10.99
C ILE A 127 -22.85 -11.54 11.47
N ASN A 128 -23.09 -11.67 12.77
CA ASN A 128 -24.26 -11.10 13.39
C ASN A 128 -23.84 -9.87 14.19
N THR A 129 -24.53 -8.77 14.00
CA THR A 129 -24.48 -7.59 14.86
C THR A 129 -25.67 -7.60 15.80
N SER A 130 -25.84 -6.57 16.63
CA SER A 130 -27.00 -6.43 17.52
C SER A 130 -28.34 -6.40 16.77
N ASP A 131 -28.36 -5.93 15.51
CA ASP A 131 -29.57 -5.65 14.72
C ASP A 131 -29.57 -6.29 13.33
N LYS A 132 -28.47 -6.91 12.87
CA LYS A 132 -28.35 -7.43 11.50
C LYS A 132 -27.66 -8.78 11.45
N SER A 133 -28.01 -9.55 10.41
CA SER A 133 -27.34 -10.78 10.02
C SER A 133 -26.74 -10.61 8.63
N VAL A 134 -25.41 -10.66 8.54
CA VAL A 134 -24.64 -10.46 7.30
C VAL A 134 -24.00 -11.80 6.91
N GLN A 135 -24.35 -12.33 5.75
CA GLN A 135 -23.77 -13.56 5.21
C GLN A 135 -22.95 -13.26 3.96
N MET A 136 -21.82 -13.94 3.81
CA MET A 136 -20.93 -13.79 2.67
C MET A 136 -20.81 -15.10 1.89
N SER A 137 -20.61 -14.98 0.57
CA SER A 137 -20.26 -16.08 -0.32
C SER A 137 -19.03 -15.70 -1.14
N TYR A 138 -18.21 -16.71 -1.43
CA TYR A 138 -16.92 -16.51 -2.10
C TYR A 138 -16.81 -17.45 -3.30
N ASP A 139 -15.96 -17.06 -4.26
CA ASP A 139 -15.55 -17.95 -5.35
C ASP A 139 -14.43 -18.91 -4.90
N SER A 140 -14.00 -19.77 -5.83
CA SER A 140 -12.91 -20.74 -5.58
C SER A 140 -11.54 -20.08 -5.31
N ASN A 141 -11.38 -18.79 -5.59
CA ASN A 141 -10.17 -18.01 -5.33
C ASN A 141 -10.26 -17.22 -4.02
N GLY A 142 -11.32 -17.41 -3.22
CA GLY A 142 -11.56 -16.70 -1.98
C GLY A 142 -12.04 -15.26 -2.14
N MET A 143 -12.44 -14.83 -3.35
CA MET A 143 -13.00 -13.51 -3.58
C MET A 143 -14.49 -13.48 -3.22
N ARG A 144 -14.92 -12.48 -2.43
CA ARG A 144 -16.31 -12.32 -2.03
C ARG A 144 -17.21 -11.97 -3.23
N THR A 145 -18.05 -12.88 -3.64
CA THR A 145 -18.98 -12.71 -4.77
C THR A 145 -20.36 -12.24 -4.37
N GLN A 146 -20.76 -12.46 -3.12
CA GLN A 146 -22.06 -12.01 -2.62
C GLN A 146 -21.99 -11.64 -1.14
N LYS A 147 -22.72 -10.60 -0.75
CA LYS A 147 -23.05 -10.25 0.63
C LYS A 147 -24.57 -10.19 0.76
N SER A 148 -25.14 -10.83 1.78
CA SER A 148 -26.58 -10.79 2.08
C SER A 148 -26.76 -10.19 3.46
N VAL A 149 -27.48 -9.09 3.57
CA VAL A 149 -27.85 -8.41 4.82
C VAL A 149 -29.31 -8.63 5.05
N ASP A 150 -29.69 -9.37 6.09
CA ASP A 150 -31.08 -9.74 6.43
C ASP A 150 -31.87 -10.30 5.23
N GLY A 151 -31.18 -11.11 4.40
CA GLY A 151 -31.72 -11.70 3.19
C GLY A 151 -31.61 -10.84 1.92
N VAL A 152 -31.29 -9.55 2.03
CA VAL A 152 -31.09 -8.68 0.87
C VAL A 152 -29.68 -8.87 0.31
N LYS A 153 -29.61 -9.35 -0.93
CA LYS A 153 -28.36 -9.75 -1.58
C LYS A 153 -27.74 -8.62 -2.37
N THR A 154 -26.42 -8.48 -2.24
CA THR A 154 -25.54 -7.65 -3.08
C THR A 154 -24.53 -8.55 -3.75
N ASN A 155 -24.46 -8.53 -5.07
CA ASN A 155 -23.50 -9.29 -5.87
C ASN A 155 -22.32 -8.40 -6.26
N TYR A 156 -21.10 -8.99 -6.22
CA TYR A 156 -19.81 -8.34 -6.48
C TYR A 156 -19.20 -8.94 -7.73
N TYR A 157 -18.74 -8.09 -8.65
CA TYR A 157 -18.09 -8.51 -9.88
C TYR A 157 -16.70 -7.88 -9.98
N TYR A 158 -15.72 -8.68 -10.38
CA TYR A 158 -14.32 -8.28 -10.42
C TYR A 158 -13.73 -8.48 -11.81
N ASP A 159 -12.73 -7.67 -12.16
CA ASP A 159 -11.90 -7.90 -13.35
C ASP A 159 -10.78 -8.92 -13.06
N SER A 160 -9.96 -9.20 -14.09
CA SER A 160 -8.83 -10.12 -13.97
C SER A 160 -7.74 -9.65 -12.99
N ASN A 161 -7.73 -8.35 -12.65
CA ASN A 161 -6.80 -7.76 -11.68
C ASN A 161 -7.39 -7.72 -10.26
N LYS A 162 -8.59 -8.34 -10.07
CA LYS A 162 -9.36 -8.34 -8.82
C LYS A 162 -9.88 -6.96 -8.40
N ASN A 163 -9.97 -5.99 -9.32
CA ASN A 163 -10.65 -4.74 -9.06
C ASN A 163 -12.15 -4.97 -9.05
N LEU A 164 -12.86 -4.39 -8.10
CA LEU A 164 -14.32 -4.43 -8.02
C LEU A 164 -14.91 -3.56 -9.15
N ILE A 165 -15.44 -4.17 -10.21
CA ILE A 165 -15.97 -3.42 -11.36
C ILE A 165 -17.47 -3.15 -11.28
N ALA A 166 -18.22 -3.96 -10.53
CA ALA A 166 -19.65 -3.73 -10.36
C ALA A 166 -20.18 -4.26 -9.02
N LEU A 167 -21.21 -3.59 -8.51
CA LEU A 167 -22.11 -4.07 -7.47
C LEU A 167 -23.55 -4.04 -7.98
N VAL A 168 -24.30 -5.10 -7.69
CA VAL A 168 -25.73 -5.19 -8.02
C VAL A 168 -26.52 -5.58 -6.78
N LYS A 169 -27.45 -4.71 -6.36
CA LYS A 169 -28.35 -4.92 -5.21
C LYS A 169 -29.80 -4.63 -5.63
N GLY A 170 -30.56 -5.68 -5.88
CA GLY A 170 -31.90 -5.51 -6.45
C GLY A 170 -31.85 -4.81 -7.81
N ASN A 171 -32.47 -3.63 -7.93
CA ASN A 171 -32.45 -2.80 -9.13
C ASN A 171 -31.28 -1.79 -9.14
N ASP A 172 -30.53 -1.69 -8.06
CA ASP A 172 -29.42 -0.76 -7.96
C ASP A 172 -28.17 -1.38 -8.57
N THR A 173 -27.53 -0.64 -9.47
CA THR A 173 -26.26 -1.03 -10.11
C THR A 173 -25.24 0.08 -9.94
N LEU A 174 -24.09 -0.27 -9.34
CA LEU A 174 -22.90 0.58 -9.31
C LEU A 174 -21.84 -0.03 -10.22
N LEU A 175 -21.25 0.79 -11.09
CA LEU A 175 -20.11 0.43 -11.93
C LEU A 175 -18.92 1.29 -11.51
N PHE A 176 -17.75 0.67 -11.32
CA PHE A 176 -16.53 1.34 -10.86
C PHE A 176 -15.51 1.43 -11.98
N TYR A 177 -14.82 2.57 -12.04
CA TYR A 177 -13.83 2.88 -13.06
C TYR A 177 -12.49 3.16 -12.41
N TYR A 178 -11.44 2.67 -13.05
CA TYR A 178 -10.07 2.70 -12.53
C TYR A 178 -9.14 3.37 -13.54
N ASP A 179 -8.07 4.00 -13.03
CA ASP A 179 -6.96 4.45 -13.85
C ASP A 179 -6.01 3.29 -14.22
N SER A 180 -4.96 3.62 -14.95
CA SER A 180 -3.95 2.64 -15.37
C SER A 180 -3.18 2.00 -14.20
N ASP A 181 -3.20 2.63 -13.03
CA ASP A 181 -2.50 2.16 -11.83
C ASP A 181 -3.39 1.27 -10.95
N GLY A 182 -4.65 1.04 -11.39
CA GLY A 182 -5.64 0.28 -10.65
C GLY A 182 -6.24 1.05 -9.47
N SER A 183 -6.14 2.38 -9.48
CA SER A 183 -6.75 3.24 -8.48
C SER A 183 -8.15 3.66 -8.93
N ALA A 184 -9.19 3.42 -8.12
CA ALA A 184 -10.56 3.80 -8.44
C ALA A 184 -10.65 5.33 -8.64
N THR A 185 -11.19 5.77 -9.77
CA THR A 185 -11.31 7.21 -10.12
C THR A 185 -12.73 7.71 -10.04
N SER A 186 -13.71 6.86 -10.32
CA SER A 186 -15.12 7.23 -10.42
C SER A 186 -16.01 6.01 -10.29
N PHE A 187 -17.31 6.25 -10.11
CA PHE A 187 -18.35 5.23 -10.24
C PHE A 187 -19.61 5.81 -10.88
N SER A 188 -20.43 4.94 -11.44
CA SER A 188 -21.80 5.30 -11.79
C SER A 188 -22.78 4.57 -10.89
N TYR A 189 -23.86 5.26 -10.50
CA TYR A 189 -25.01 4.69 -9.83
C TYR A 189 -26.23 4.85 -10.73
N ASN A 190 -26.75 3.73 -11.20
CA ASN A 190 -27.89 3.68 -12.14
C ASN A 190 -27.73 4.65 -13.32
N GLY A 191 -26.50 4.76 -13.86
CA GLY A 191 -26.16 5.64 -15.00
C GLY A 191 -25.71 7.07 -14.62
N THR A 192 -25.90 7.50 -13.37
CA THR A 192 -25.41 8.81 -12.91
C THR A 192 -23.94 8.69 -12.48
N MET A 193 -23.07 9.53 -13.04
CA MET A 193 -21.62 9.50 -12.79
C MET A 193 -21.23 10.33 -11.59
N TYR A 194 -20.29 9.79 -10.80
CA TYR A 194 -19.65 10.42 -9.66
C TYR A 194 -18.13 10.19 -9.70
N PHE A 195 -17.35 11.14 -9.19
CA PHE A 195 -15.89 11.11 -9.24
C PHE A 195 -15.30 11.16 -7.83
N TYR A 196 -14.23 10.40 -7.61
CA TYR A 196 -13.51 10.38 -6.36
C TYR A 196 -12.47 11.49 -6.29
N VAL A 197 -12.47 12.22 -5.18
CA VAL A 197 -11.35 13.06 -4.76
C VAL A 197 -10.64 12.34 -3.65
N LYS A 198 -9.36 12.03 -3.86
CA LYS A 198 -8.53 11.27 -2.92
C LYS A 198 -7.39 12.11 -2.37
N ASN A 199 -6.92 11.77 -1.16
CA ASN A 199 -5.65 12.27 -0.63
C ASN A 199 -4.48 11.49 -1.27
N LEU A 200 -3.23 11.83 -0.89
CA LEU A 200 -2.03 11.14 -1.41
C LEU A 200 -2.00 9.66 -1.01
N GLN A 201 -2.55 9.33 0.15
CA GLN A 201 -2.59 7.96 0.65
C GLN A 201 -3.62 7.07 -0.07
N GLY A 202 -4.46 7.65 -0.93
CA GLY A 202 -5.46 6.93 -1.70
C GLY A 202 -6.84 6.85 -1.02
N ASP A 203 -7.04 7.54 0.10
CA ASP A 203 -8.33 7.58 0.79
C ASP A 203 -9.31 8.44 -0.01
N VAL A 204 -10.52 7.95 -0.22
CA VAL A 204 -11.61 8.75 -0.81
C VAL A 204 -12.10 9.73 0.24
N ILE A 205 -11.74 11.00 0.08
CA ILE A 205 -12.11 12.08 1.02
C ILE A 205 -13.35 12.85 0.59
N ARG A 206 -13.64 12.87 -0.74
CA ARG A 206 -14.86 13.48 -1.28
C ARG A 206 -15.34 12.73 -2.51
N ILE A 207 -16.63 12.85 -2.76
CA ILE A 207 -17.30 12.44 -3.98
C ILE A 207 -17.90 13.70 -4.62
N ILE A 208 -17.65 13.92 -5.90
CA ILE A 208 -18.19 15.04 -6.67
C ILE A 208 -19.04 14.53 -7.83
N ASP A 209 -20.00 15.33 -8.25
CA ASP A 209 -20.81 15.08 -9.45
C ASP A 209 -20.08 15.54 -10.74
N LEU A 210 -20.76 15.41 -11.89
CA LEU A 210 -20.23 15.83 -13.19
C LEU A 210 -19.99 17.35 -13.29
N ALA A 211 -20.68 18.16 -12.48
CA ALA A 211 -20.49 19.61 -12.42
C ALA A 211 -19.32 20.01 -11.50
N GLY A 212 -18.71 19.04 -10.80
CA GLY A 212 -17.65 19.28 -9.82
C GLY A 212 -18.19 19.68 -8.44
N THR A 213 -19.50 19.55 -8.19
CA THR A 213 -20.10 19.84 -6.90
C THR A 213 -19.85 18.69 -5.94
N GLU A 214 -19.43 19.00 -4.70
CA GLU A 214 -19.28 17.98 -3.65
C GLU A 214 -20.65 17.42 -3.26
N VAL A 215 -20.85 16.11 -3.43
CA VAL A 215 -22.08 15.41 -3.08
C VAL A 215 -21.95 14.59 -1.80
N ALA A 216 -20.74 14.15 -1.46
CA ALA A 216 -20.46 13.48 -0.21
C ALA A 216 -18.99 13.65 0.20
N SER A 217 -18.71 13.60 1.50
CA SER A 217 -17.34 13.60 2.02
C SER A 217 -17.18 12.71 3.26
N TYR A 218 -15.92 12.29 3.48
CA TYR A 218 -15.52 11.43 4.59
C TYR A 218 -14.26 11.99 5.26
N VAL A 219 -14.23 11.91 6.58
CA VAL A 219 -13.07 12.20 7.41
C VAL A 219 -12.67 10.92 8.11
N TYR A 220 -11.39 10.59 8.07
CA TYR A 220 -10.82 9.39 8.69
C TYR A 220 -9.74 9.77 9.71
N ASP A 221 -9.55 8.92 10.71
CA ASP A 221 -8.27 8.88 11.43
C ASP A 221 -7.22 8.10 10.61
N SER A 222 -5.99 8.05 11.09
CA SER A 222 -4.88 7.33 10.42
C SER A 222 -5.17 5.84 10.15
N TRP A 223 -6.06 5.23 10.93
CA TRP A 223 -6.43 3.82 10.82
C TRP A 223 -7.63 3.57 9.92
N GLY A 224 -8.27 4.62 9.43
CA GLY A 224 -9.43 4.50 8.55
C GLY A 224 -10.77 4.48 9.29
N ASN A 225 -10.81 4.75 10.61
CA ASN A 225 -12.09 5.00 11.25
C ASN A 225 -12.71 6.26 10.67
N ILE A 226 -13.98 6.18 10.33
CA ILE A 226 -14.75 7.31 9.85
C ILE A 226 -15.10 8.19 11.06
N LYS A 227 -14.52 9.39 11.10
CA LYS A 227 -14.72 10.40 12.16
C LYS A 227 -15.91 11.32 11.87
N ASP A 228 -16.13 11.63 10.61
CA ASP A 228 -17.25 12.48 10.16
C ASP A 228 -17.61 12.15 8.71
N THR A 229 -18.87 12.38 8.36
CA THR A 229 -19.37 12.25 6.99
C THR A 229 -20.39 13.35 6.69
N LYS A 230 -20.36 13.89 5.46
CA LYS A 230 -21.31 14.95 5.03
C LYS A 230 -21.89 14.64 3.66
N GLY A 231 -22.96 15.36 3.31
CA GLY A 231 -23.58 15.34 1.99
C GLY A 231 -24.69 14.31 1.84
N ASP A 232 -24.99 13.95 0.61
CA ASP A 232 -26.10 13.07 0.24
C ASP A 232 -25.97 11.68 0.88
N THR A 233 -26.96 11.30 1.65
CA THR A 233 -26.95 10.04 2.41
C THR A 233 -26.95 8.84 1.46
N THR A 234 -27.68 8.90 0.34
CA THR A 234 -27.76 7.80 -0.62
C THR A 234 -26.40 7.53 -1.25
N VAL A 235 -25.74 8.56 -1.81
CA VAL A 235 -24.43 8.43 -2.44
C VAL A 235 -23.39 7.98 -1.43
N ARG A 236 -23.43 8.55 -0.23
CA ARG A 236 -22.50 8.25 0.87
C ARG A 236 -22.60 6.79 1.34
N GLU A 237 -23.82 6.26 1.50
CA GLU A 237 -24.06 4.89 1.96
C GLU A 237 -23.83 3.85 0.85
N LEU A 238 -24.18 4.18 -0.39
CA LEU A 238 -24.00 3.26 -1.53
C LEU A 238 -22.53 3.09 -1.93
N ASN A 239 -21.71 4.14 -1.75
CA ASN A 239 -20.29 4.04 -2.10
C ASN A 239 -19.52 3.14 -1.13
N PRO A 240 -19.03 1.97 -1.58
CA PRO A 240 -18.24 1.10 -0.71
C PRO A 240 -16.75 1.44 -0.72
N ILE A 241 -16.23 2.12 -1.75
CA ILE A 241 -14.80 2.40 -1.88
C ILE A 241 -14.45 3.63 -1.04
N ARG A 242 -13.69 3.41 0.06
CA ARG A 242 -13.40 4.48 1.04
C ARG A 242 -11.91 4.56 1.38
N TYR A 243 -11.51 4.34 2.62
CA TYR A 243 -10.14 4.40 3.11
C TYR A 243 -9.21 3.48 2.30
N ARG A 244 -8.08 3.98 1.82
CA ARG A 244 -7.11 3.27 0.95
C ARG A 244 -7.71 2.63 -0.31
N GLY A 245 -8.94 3.01 -0.69
CA GLY A 245 -9.66 2.35 -1.78
C GLY A 245 -10.23 0.97 -1.41
N TYR A 246 -10.29 0.61 -0.13
CA TYR A 246 -10.87 -0.65 0.34
C TYR A 246 -12.39 -0.61 0.31
N VAL A 247 -12.97 -1.80 0.26
CA VAL A 247 -14.43 -1.98 0.30
C VAL A 247 -14.90 -1.94 1.76
N TYR A 248 -15.67 -0.93 2.10
CA TYR A 248 -16.25 -0.74 3.42
C TYR A 248 -17.63 -1.37 3.52
N ASP A 249 -17.87 -2.13 4.58
CA ASP A 249 -19.16 -2.70 4.92
C ASP A 249 -19.82 -1.86 6.02
N THR A 250 -20.82 -1.06 5.65
CA THR A 250 -21.49 -0.13 6.56
C THR A 250 -22.20 -0.81 7.73
N GLU A 251 -22.65 -2.04 7.52
CA GLU A 251 -23.39 -2.83 8.51
C GLU A 251 -22.50 -3.28 9.69
N THR A 252 -21.20 -3.41 9.45
CA THR A 252 -20.24 -3.96 10.43
C THR A 252 -19.11 -3.00 10.77
N SER A 253 -18.98 -1.89 10.02
CA SER A 253 -17.86 -0.95 10.09
C SER A 253 -16.49 -1.59 9.84
N LEU A 254 -16.45 -2.67 9.05
CA LEU A 254 -15.23 -3.37 8.67
C LEU A 254 -14.87 -3.05 7.22
N TYR A 255 -13.57 -3.14 6.91
CA TYR A 255 -13.08 -3.13 5.54
C TYR A 255 -12.80 -4.54 5.05
N TYR A 256 -13.26 -4.87 3.85
CA TYR A 256 -12.91 -6.10 3.15
C TYR A 256 -11.69 -5.89 2.26
N LEU A 257 -10.57 -6.54 2.61
CA LEU A 257 -9.30 -6.46 1.91
C LEU A 257 -9.01 -7.74 1.10
N GLN A 258 -10.01 -8.28 0.42
CA GLN A 258 -9.96 -9.50 -0.40
C GLN A 258 -9.71 -10.79 0.41
N SER A 259 -8.57 -10.93 1.10
CA SER A 259 -8.25 -12.15 1.87
C SER A 259 -8.71 -12.11 3.32
N ARG A 260 -8.81 -10.91 3.90
CA ARG A 260 -9.15 -10.70 5.31
C ARG A 260 -10.09 -9.50 5.50
N TYR A 261 -10.69 -9.44 6.68
CA TYR A 261 -11.43 -8.26 7.13
C TYR A 261 -10.58 -7.46 8.11
N TYR A 262 -10.51 -6.17 7.89
CA TYR A 262 -9.78 -5.22 8.71
C TYR A 262 -10.76 -4.39 9.54
N ASP A 263 -10.50 -4.31 10.83
CA ASP A 263 -11.25 -3.46 11.74
C ASP A 263 -10.47 -2.16 12.03
N PRO A 264 -10.88 -1.01 11.51
CA PRO A 264 -10.20 0.26 11.76
C PRO A 264 -10.33 0.73 13.23
N PHE A 265 -11.34 0.25 13.96
CA PHE A 265 -11.53 0.59 15.38
C PHE A 265 -10.41 0.02 16.24
N THR A 266 -10.02 -1.23 15.99
CA THR A 266 -8.92 -1.90 16.69
C THR A 266 -7.57 -1.76 15.98
N GLY A 267 -7.55 -1.23 14.74
CA GLY A 267 -6.36 -1.12 13.92
C GLY A 267 -5.76 -2.48 13.50
N ARG A 268 -6.60 -3.54 13.44
CA ARG A 268 -6.14 -4.93 13.25
C ARG A 268 -6.99 -5.68 12.25
N PHE A 269 -6.41 -6.72 11.68
CA PHE A 269 -7.18 -7.77 11.02
C PHE A 269 -7.96 -8.59 12.03
N LEU A 270 -9.16 -9.06 11.67
CA LEU A 270 -9.98 -9.90 12.53
C LEU A 270 -9.32 -11.24 12.84
N ASN A 271 -8.75 -11.88 11.82
CA ASN A 271 -8.09 -13.16 11.92
C ASN A 271 -6.61 -13.07 11.55
N ALA A 272 -5.85 -14.04 12.03
CA ALA A 272 -4.42 -14.14 11.77
C ALA A 272 -4.11 -14.23 10.27
N ASP A 273 -2.94 -13.77 9.86
CA ASP A 273 -2.39 -14.03 8.53
C ASP A 273 -1.95 -15.49 8.39
N ASP A 274 -1.58 -15.88 7.18
CA ASP A 274 -0.92 -17.15 6.95
C ASP A 274 0.47 -17.15 7.57
N THR A 275 0.85 -18.27 8.20
CA THR A 275 2.17 -18.43 8.83
C THR A 275 3.34 -18.32 7.86
N ASP A 276 3.09 -18.50 6.56
CA ASP A 276 4.09 -18.31 5.52
C ASP A 276 4.55 -16.84 5.39
N TYR A 277 3.77 -15.90 5.98
CA TYR A 277 4.10 -14.46 5.99
C TYR A 277 4.87 -14.00 7.23
N ILE A 278 5.13 -14.88 8.21
CA ILE A 278 5.91 -14.55 9.40
C ILE A 278 7.31 -14.06 9.01
N SER A 279 7.72 -12.93 9.57
CA SER A 279 9.06 -12.33 9.42
C SER A 279 9.45 -11.95 7.98
N ILE A 280 8.49 -11.76 7.08
CA ILE A 280 8.78 -11.44 5.67
C ILE A 280 9.51 -10.11 5.51
N THR A 281 9.12 -9.08 6.27
CA THR A 281 9.78 -7.77 6.23
C THR A 281 11.07 -7.73 7.03
N GLY A 282 11.31 -8.74 7.88
CA GLY A 282 12.47 -8.79 8.77
C GLY A 282 12.37 -7.88 9.99
N THR A 283 11.25 -7.19 10.19
CA THR A 283 10.97 -6.40 11.38
C THR A 283 10.44 -7.28 12.50
N ILE A 284 10.54 -6.81 13.75
CA ILE A 284 9.95 -7.51 14.90
C ILE A 284 8.41 -7.52 14.79
N LEU A 285 7.82 -6.51 14.17
CA LEU A 285 6.37 -6.38 14.01
C LEU A 285 5.79 -7.36 12.99
N SER A 286 6.60 -7.86 12.04
CA SER A 286 6.16 -8.84 11.03
C SER A 286 5.91 -10.25 11.57
N VAL A 287 6.19 -10.51 12.85
CA VAL A 287 5.80 -11.75 13.50
C VAL A 287 4.37 -11.71 14.05
N ASN A 288 3.80 -10.53 14.21
CA ASN A 288 2.43 -10.34 14.67
C ASN A 288 1.45 -10.45 13.49
N LEU A 289 0.77 -11.59 13.38
CA LEU A 289 -0.09 -11.93 12.24
C LEU A 289 -1.41 -11.15 12.17
N PHE A 290 -1.72 -10.34 13.17
CA PHE A 290 -2.93 -9.53 13.20
C PHE A 290 -2.70 -8.05 12.87
N THR A 291 -1.44 -7.58 12.87
CA THR A 291 -1.15 -6.17 12.63
C THR A 291 -1.51 -5.74 11.21
N TYR A 292 -2.04 -4.54 11.08
CA TYR A 292 -2.23 -3.85 9.82
C TYR A 292 -1.07 -2.89 9.59
N CYS A 293 -0.39 -3.03 8.45
CA CYS A 293 0.70 -2.13 8.02
C CYS A 293 1.84 -1.95 9.03
N GLU A 294 2.12 -2.97 9.88
CA GLU A 294 3.11 -2.87 10.96
C GLU A 294 2.89 -1.63 11.84
N ASN A 295 1.64 -1.33 12.17
CA ASN A 295 1.21 -0.17 12.97
C ASN A 295 1.63 1.20 12.40
N ASN A 296 1.94 1.26 11.11
CA ASN A 296 2.27 2.49 10.39
C ASN A 296 1.32 2.74 9.19
N PRO A 297 0.02 2.91 9.43
CA PRO A 297 -0.96 3.08 8.37
C PRO A 297 -0.87 4.43 7.65
N VAL A 298 -0.15 5.42 8.19
CA VAL A 298 0.10 6.70 7.53
C VAL A 298 0.97 6.53 6.30
N ASN A 299 1.98 5.66 6.38
CA ASN A 299 2.97 5.46 5.33
C ASN A 299 2.72 4.20 4.49
N ASN A 300 1.99 3.22 5.02
CA ASN A 300 1.80 1.91 4.42
C ASN A 300 0.32 1.63 4.10
N ALA A 301 0.09 0.69 3.20
CA ALA A 301 -1.22 0.15 2.85
C ALA A 301 -1.10 -1.36 2.55
N ASP A 302 -2.15 -2.11 2.83
CA ASP A 302 -2.25 -3.53 2.47
C ASP A 302 -3.46 -3.75 1.53
N PRO A 303 -3.29 -3.67 0.20
CA PRO A 303 -4.40 -3.72 -0.75
C PRO A 303 -5.12 -5.06 -0.83
N THR A 304 -4.52 -6.13 -0.33
CA THR A 304 -5.00 -7.52 -0.56
C THR A 304 -5.32 -8.27 0.72
N GLY A 305 -5.02 -7.70 1.88
CA GLY A 305 -5.10 -8.39 3.17
C GLY A 305 -4.00 -9.45 3.36
N TYR A 306 -3.03 -9.49 2.46
CA TYR A 306 -1.75 -10.16 2.61
C TYR A 306 -0.68 -9.09 2.45
N TRP A 307 0.37 -9.12 3.24
CA TRP A 307 1.48 -8.20 3.05
C TRP A 307 2.08 -8.42 1.65
N SER A 308 1.77 -7.54 0.72
CA SER A 308 2.38 -7.54 -0.61
C SER A 308 3.42 -6.43 -0.68
N ILE A 309 4.69 -6.80 -0.82
CA ILE A 309 5.72 -5.82 -1.15
C ILE A 309 5.52 -5.47 -2.63
N THR A 310 5.02 -4.27 -2.90
CA THR A 310 5.04 -3.72 -4.25
C THR A 310 6.44 -3.18 -4.52
N ILE A 311 7.22 -3.89 -5.34
CA ILE A 311 8.54 -3.44 -5.74
C ILE A 311 8.36 -2.40 -6.85
N THR A 312 8.69 -1.14 -6.54
CA THR A 312 8.74 -0.06 -7.51
C THR A 312 10.05 -0.10 -8.31
N ARG A 313 10.09 0.57 -9.47
CA ARG A 313 11.32 0.74 -10.27
C ARG A 313 12.44 1.36 -9.45
N GLY A 314 12.13 2.34 -8.60
CA GLY A 314 13.11 2.97 -7.72
C GLY A 314 13.71 2.00 -6.71
N MET A 315 12.91 1.10 -6.13
CA MET A 315 13.40 0.07 -5.21
C MET A 315 14.33 -0.92 -5.89
N VAL A 316 14.00 -1.38 -7.12
CA VAL A 316 14.87 -2.28 -7.88
C VAL A 316 16.17 -1.58 -8.27
N ALA A 317 16.10 -0.32 -8.71
CA ALA A 317 17.28 0.47 -9.02
C ALA A 317 18.17 0.64 -7.78
N GLY A 318 17.60 1.03 -6.63
CA GLY A 318 18.33 1.18 -5.37
C GLY A 318 18.94 -0.13 -4.87
N PHE A 319 18.24 -1.27 -5.03
CA PHE A 319 18.78 -2.59 -4.67
C PHE A 319 19.94 -3.01 -5.58
N ILE A 320 19.86 -2.72 -6.88
CA ILE A 320 20.94 -2.94 -7.83
C ILE A 320 22.13 -2.04 -7.51
N ASP A 321 21.92 -0.76 -7.18
CA ASP A 321 22.95 0.17 -6.75
C ASP A 321 23.65 -0.32 -5.47
N LEU A 322 22.88 -0.84 -4.49
CA LEU A 322 23.39 -1.44 -3.26
C LEU A 322 24.27 -2.67 -3.57
N ILE A 323 23.80 -3.58 -4.41
CA ILE A 323 24.58 -4.77 -4.83
C ILE A 323 25.85 -4.35 -5.52
N ILE A 324 25.81 -3.37 -6.42
CA ILE A 324 26.96 -2.85 -7.13
C ILE A 324 27.97 -2.22 -6.15
N SER A 325 27.49 -1.53 -5.11
CA SER A 325 28.34 -0.89 -4.09
C SER A 325 29.07 -1.89 -3.18
N ILE A 326 28.48 -3.06 -2.94
CA ILE A 326 29.00 -4.09 -2.02
C ILE A 326 30.03 -5.01 -2.71
N ILE A 327 30.04 -5.10 -4.04
CA ILE A 327 30.96 -6.00 -4.76
C ILE A 327 32.37 -5.37 -4.81
N PRO A 328 33.39 -5.96 -4.17
CA PRO A 328 34.77 -5.47 -4.25
C PRO A 328 35.24 -5.41 -5.72
N GLY A 329 35.72 -4.28 -6.18
CA GLY A 329 36.24 -4.07 -7.54
C GLY A 329 35.27 -3.43 -8.53
N VAL A 330 34.00 -3.18 -8.16
CA VAL A 330 33.01 -2.50 -9.01
C VAL A 330 33.01 -0.98 -8.84
N ASN A 331 33.92 -0.40 -8.07
CA ASN A 331 34.21 1.05 -8.06
C ASN A 331 34.56 1.63 -9.47
N LEU A 332 34.52 0.78 -10.49
CA LEU A 332 34.61 1.14 -11.91
C LEU A 332 33.43 2.01 -12.42
N VAL A 333 32.26 1.92 -11.78
CA VAL A 333 31.05 2.64 -12.26
C VAL A 333 31.18 4.13 -11.97
N GLY A 334 31.55 4.50 -10.74
CA GLY A 334 31.82 5.90 -10.39
C GLY A 334 32.96 6.52 -11.22
N LYS A 335 33.99 5.71 -11.53
CA LYS A 335 35.12 6.14 -12.39
C LYS A 335 34.75 6.20 -13.87
N ALA A 336 33.80 5.38 -14.36
CA ALA A 336 33.35 5.42 -15.75
C ALA A 336 32.46 6.62 -16.07
N PHE A 337 31.75 7.15 -15.08
CA PHE A 337 30.85 8.30 -15.26
C PHE A 337 31.45 9.66 -14.88
N SER A 338 32.54 9.67 -14.13
CA SER A 338 33.32 10.89 -13.84
C SER A 338 33.75 11.66 -15.11
N PRO A 339 34.26 10.99 -16.17
CA PRO A 339 34.54 11.64 -17.44
C PRO A 339 33.28 12.16 -18.18
N LEU A 340 32.14 11.50 -17.98
CA LEU A 340 30.88 11.88 -18.64
C LEU A 340 30.38 13.24 -18.16
N LYS A 341 30.56 13.58 -16.86
CA LYS A 341 30.25 14.91 -16.31
C LYS A 341 31.05 16.03 -16.96
N LEU A 342 32.29 15.76 -17.31
CA LEU A 342 33.19 16.71 -17.97
C LEU A 342 32.83 16.87 -19.46
N LEU A 343 32.45 15.79 -20.13
CA LEU A 343 32.08 15.79 -21.55
C LEU A 343 30.79 16.56 -21.82
N VAL A 344 29.81 16.54 -20.90
CA VAL A 344 28.51 17.23 -21.05
C VAL A 344 28.67 18.74 -21.15
N LYS A 345 29.67 19.35 -20.49
CA LYS A 345 29.88 20.78 -20.50
C LYS A 345 30.52 21.34 -21.79
N HIS A 346 31.14 20.50 -22.62
CA HIS A 346 32.01 20.98 -23.70
C HIS A 346 31.69 20.41 -25.09
N TYR A 347 30.74 19.50 -25.26
CA TYR A 347 30.50 18.86 -26.57
C TYR A 347 29.07 19.05 -27.09
N SER A 348 28.96 19.17 -28.43
CA SER A 348 27.65 19.16 -29.09
C SER A 348 26.92 17.83 -28.89
N LYS A 349 25.58 17.82 -28.96
CA LYS A 349 24.76 16.58 -28.77
C LYS A 349 25.22 15.41 -29.67
N LYS A 350 25.64 15.67 -30.92
CA LYS A 350 26.16 14.64 -31.85
C LYS A 350 27.50 14.05 -31.40
N ALA A 351 28.42 14.92 -30.96
CA ALA A 351 29.72 14.46 -30.45
C ALA A 351 29.58 13.67 -29.14
N LEU A 352 28.67 14.12 -28.26
CA LEU A 352 28.35 13.45 -27.01
C LEU A 352 27.76 12.05 -27.26
N GLN A 353 26.82 11.90 -28.20
CA GLN A 353 26.26 10.61 -28.61
C GLN A 353 27.33 9.61 -29.03
N LYS A 354 28.32 10.06 -29.83
CA LYS A 354 29.43 9.23 -30.28
C LYS A 354 30.38 8.85 -29.13
N ALA A 355 30.67 9.79 -28.24
CA ALA A 355 31.59 9.60 -27.12
C ALA A 355 31.02 8.66 -26.03
N ILE A 356 29.73 8.73 -25.71
CA ILE A 356 29.14 7.90 -24.64
C ILE A 356 28.74 6.50 -25.08
N ARG A 357 28.60 6.25 -26.39
CA ARG A 357 28.12 4.97 -26.93
C ARG A 357 28.99 3.78 -26.51
N SER A 358 30.32 3.89 -26.62
CA SER A 358 31.24 2.81 -26.27
C SER A 358 31.30 2.54 -24.75
N PRO A 359 31.46 3.57 -23.90
CA PRO A 359 31.38 3.40 -22.43
C PRO A 359 30.07 2.76 -21.96
N ILE A 360 28.92 3.22 -22.46
CA ILE A 360 27.61 2.65 -22.10
C ILE A 360 27.49 1.19 -22.56
N LYS A 361 27.94 0.87 -23.78
CA LYS A 361 27.96 -0.52 -24.26
C LYS A 361 28.80 -1.41 -23.40
N LYS A 362 30.00 -0.97 -22.98
CA LYS A 362 30.91 -1.71 -22.08
C LYS A 362 30.28 -1.90 -20.71
N PHE A 363 29.65 -0.84 -20.17
CA PHE A 363 28.93 -0.88 -18.89
C PHE A 363 27.79 -1.92 -18.93
N LEU A 364 26.90 -1.84 -19.92
CA LEU A 364 25.78 -2.77 -20.04
C LEU A 364 26.23 -4.22 -20.20
N THR A 365 27.32 -4.46 -20.93
CA THR A 365 27.89 -5.80 -21.07
C THR A 365 28.46 -6.31 -19.74
N ALA A 366 29.14 -5.47 -18.97
CA ALA A 366 29.63 -5.82 -17.64
C ALA A 366 28.47 -6.04 -16.65
N PHE A 367 27.43 -5.21 -16.73
CA PHE A 367 26.20 -5.33 -15.95
C PHE A 367 25.50 -6.68 -16.15
N VAL A 368 25.37 -7.14 -17.41
CA VAL A 368 24.82 -8.48 -17.72
C VAL A 368 25.59 -9.59 -16.98
N LYS A 369 26.92 -9.52 -17.00
CA LYS A 369 27.77 -10.51 -16.32
C LYS A 369 27.58 -10.49 -14.81
N ILE A 370 27.42 -9.29 -14.22
CA ILE A 370 27.19 -9.10 -12.77
C ILE A 370 25.82 -9.65 -12.39
N ILE A 371 24.75 -9.25 -13.11
CA ILE A 371 23.40 -9.75 -12.87
C ILE A 371 23.36 -11.27 -12.94
N GLY A 372 24.02 -11.89 -13.94
CA GLY A 372 24.11 -13.35 -14.04
C GLY A 372 24.74 -14.00 -12.82
N LYS A 373 25.83 -13.43 -12.29
CA LYS A 373 26.50 -13.93 -11.06
C LYS A 373 25.62 -13.75 -9.84
N VAL A 374 25.00 -12.57 -9.66
CA VAL A 374 24.12 -12.25 -8.53
C VAL A 374 22.90 -13.16 -8.55
N THR A 375 22.24 -13.30 -9.69
CA THR A 375 21.08 -14.19 -9.87
C THR A 375 21.43 -15.63 -9.48
N SER A 376 22.57 -16.14 -9.95
CA SER A 376 23.03 -17.47 -9.60
C SER A 376 23.34 -17.62 -8.10
N ALA A 377 23.91 -16.59 -7.47
CA ALA A 377 24.21 -16.60 -6.04
C ALA A 377 22.93 -16.56 -5.19
N LEU A 378 21.95 -15.70 -5.58
CA LEU A 378 20.68 -15.58 -4.89
C LEU A 378 19.82 -16.84 -5.00
N CYS A 379 19.80 -17.49 -6.16
CA CYS A 379 19.07 -18.75 -6.36
C CYS A 379 19.60 -19.90 -5.48
N LYS A 380 20.84 -19.80 -4.96
CA LYS A 380 21.42 -20.78 -4.03
C LYS A 380 21.06 -20.51 -2.57
N LYS A 381 20.50 -19.36 -2.26
CA LYS A 381 20.05 -18.99 -0.90
C LYS A 381 18.61 -19.46 -0.66
N GLY A 382 18.19 -19.48 0.60
CA GLY A 382 16.81 -19.80 0.98
C GLY A 382 15.89 -18.56 1.01
N GLY A 383 14.60 -18.78 1.20
CA GLY A 383 13.61 -17.75 1.46
C GLY A 383 13.49 -16.67 0.37
N LEU A 384 13.30 -15.43 0.78
CA LEU A 384 13.10 -14.25 -0.08
C LEU A 384 14.22 -14.06 -1.12
N LEU A 385 15.48 -14.30 -0.74
CA LEU A 385 16.62 -14.14 -1.64
C LEU A 385 16.57 -15.13 -2.81
N LYS A 386 16.11 -16.37 -2.59
CA LYS A 386 15.90 -17.35 -3.64
C LYS A 386 14.77 -16.95 -4.59
N SER A 387 13.66 -16.44 -4.04
CA SER A 387 12.52 -15.94 -4.82
C SER A 387 12.92 -14.76 -5.69
N PHE A 388 13.68 -13.80 -5.14
CA PHE A 388 14.21 -12.66 -5.87
C PHE A 388 15.20 -13.10 -6.98
N GLY A 389 16.07 -14.07 -6.70
CA GLY A 389 16.97 -14.66 -7.71
C GLY A 389 16.21 -15.32 -8.85
N LYS A 390 15.14 -16.09 -8.55
CA LYS A 390 14.25 -16.69 -9.56
C LYS A 390 13.54 -15.64 -10.40
N MET A 391 13.04 -14.58 -9.79
CA MET A 391 12.41 -13.45 -10.46
C MET A 391 13.39 -12.79 -11.46
N LEU A 392 14.59 -12.42 -11.01
CA LEU A 392 15.61 -11.86 -11.89
C LEU A 392 15.96 -12.78 -13.07
N SER A 393 15.98 -14.11 -12.85
CA SER A 393 16.22 -15.08 -13.91
C SER A 393 15.05 -15.16 -14.90
N SER A 394 13.80 -15.06 -14.42
CA SER A 394 12.59 -15.12 -15.25
C SER A 394 12.47 -13.94 -16.21
N TRP A 395 12.99 -12.79 -15.86
CA TRP A 395 12.98 -11.58 -16.70
C TRP A 395 13.88 -11.70 -17.94
N LYS A 396 14.68 -12.76 -18.06
CA LYS A 396 15.59 -12.95 -19.19
C LYS A 396 16.46 -11.72 -19.48
N ILE A 397 16.79 -10.95 -18.40
CA ILE A 397 17.46 -9.66 -18.48
C ILE A 397 18.71 -9.73 -19.35
N ALA A 398 19.54 -10.75 -19.16
CA ALA A 398 20.76 -10.93 -19.94
C ALA A 398 20.48 -11.06 -21.43
N LYS A 399 19.46 -11.87 -21.82
CA LYS A 399 19.06 -12.06 -23.22
C LYS A 399 18.50 -10.77 -23.80
N ASN A 400 17.63 -10.09 -23.05
CA ASN A 400 17.00 -8.84 -23.50
C ASN A 400 18.04 -7.71 -23.68
N ILE A 401 19.03 -7.58 -22.77
CA ILE A 401 20.12 -6.61 -22.92
C ILE A 401 20.96 -6.93 -24.14
N THR A 402 21.30 -8.20 -24.40
CA THR A 402 22.08 -8.59 -25.56
C THR A 402 21.34 -8.25 -26.86
N THR A 403 20.04 -8.54 -26.93
CA THR A 403 19.18 -8.18 -28.07
C THR A 403 19.07 -6.67 -28.23
N PHE A 404 18.89 -5.93 -27.11
CA PHE A 404 18.82 -4.49 -27.09
C PHE A 404 20.10 -3.83 -27.64
N LEU A 405 21.29 -4.30 -27.24
CA LEU A 405 22.57 -3.79 -27.71
C LEU A 405 22.79 -4.01 -29.22
N ALA A 406 22.11 -4.97 -29.81
CA ALA A 406 22.18 -5.29 -31.22
C ALA A 406 21.18 -4.50 -32.10
N ASN A 407 20.18 -3.86 -31.52
CA ASN A 407 19.04 -3.28 -32.23
C ASN A 407 19.03 -1.74 -32.23
N ALA A 408 18.16 -1.16 -33.09
CA ALA A 408 17.89 0.28 -33.17
C ALA A 408 17.42 0.92 -31.83
N ALA A 409 16.88 0.11 -30.90
CA ALA A 409 16.50 0.52 -29.56
C ALA A 409 17.68 1.09 -28.75
N PHE A 410 18.90 0.60 -28.95
CA PHE A 410 20.09 1.16 -28.32
C PHE A 410 20.36 2.61 -28.75
N ASN A 411 20.08 2.94 -30.00
CA ASN A 411 20.20 4.32 -30.48
C ASN A 411 19.17 5.26 -29.82
N LYS A 412 17.93 4.77 -29.64
CA LYS A 412 16.89 5.51 -28.92
C LYS A 412 17.27 5.75 -27.46
N PHE A 413 17.87 4.75 -26.80
CA PHE A 413 18.37 4.88 -25.44
C PHE A 413 19.52 5.89 -25.34
N ILE A 414 20.51 5.86 -26.23
CA ILE A 414 21.57 6.85 -26.26
C ILE A 414 21.02 8.27 -26.45
N ASN A 415 20.01 8.42 -27.31
CA ASN A 415 19.32 9.70 -27.49
C ASN A 415 18.59 10.16 -26.21
N PHE A 416 17.93 9.24 -25.51
CA PHE A 416 17.29 9.51 -24.23
C PHE A 416 18.30 9.96 -23.19
N VAL A 417 19.42 9.24 -23.04
CA VAL A 417 20.52 9.61 -22.11
C VAL A 417 21.06 10.99 -22.39
N VAL A 418 21.30 11.33 -23.66
CA VAL A 418 21.82 12.66 -24.04
C VAL A 418 20.82 13.79 -23.80
N ASN A 419 19.52 13.48 -23.98
CA ASN A 419 18.48 14.51 -23.80
C ASN A 419 18.10 14.72 -22.33
N ASN A 420 18.38 13.75 -21.45
CA ASN A 420 18.03 13.78 -20.02
C ASN A 420 19.25 13.54 -19.13
N ILE A 421 20.39 14.11 -19.53
CA ILE A 421 21.70 13.78 -18.93
C ILE A 421 21.77 14.13 -17.44
N ASP A 422 21.10 15.18 -17.01
CA ASP A 422 21.09 15.62 -15.61
C ASP A 422 20.36 14.64 -14.69
N ILE A 423 19.31 13.95 -15.21
CA ILE A 423 18.57 12.89 -14.50
C ILE A 423 19.36 11.58 -14.51
N VAL A 424 20.10 11.32 -15.59
CA VAL A 424 20.82 10.05 -15.84
C VAL A 424 22.20 10.04 -15.18
N LEU A 425 22.68 11.15 -14.63
CA LEU A 425 23.98 11.21 -13.94
C LEU A 425 24.03 10.47 -12.60
N SER A 426 22.90 10.01 -12.07
CA SER A 426 22.84 9.04 -10.99
C SER A 426 22.78 7.63 -11.59
N ILE A 427 23.42 6.65 -10.92
CA ILE A 427 23.37 5.23 -11.35
C ILE A 427 21.93 4.71 -11.32
N GLY A 428 21.16 5.12 -10.32
CA GLY A 428 19.73 4.78 -10.19
C GLY A 428 18.89 5.30 -11.35
N GLY A 429 19.14 6.53 -11.83
CA GLY A 429 18.47 7.10 -13.02
C GLY A 429 18.78 6.33 -14.31
N LEU A 430 20.00 5.85 -14.45
CA LEU A 430 20.42 5.01 -15.60
C LEU A 430 19.72 3.64 -15.57
N VAL A 431 19.68 2.99 -14.42
CA VAL A 431 19.04 1.68 -14.25
C VAL A 431 17.54 1.81 -14.44
N SER A 432 16.89 2.83 -13.87
CA SER A 432 15.47 3.08 -14.04
C SER A 432 15.11 3.31 -15.51
N GLY A 433 15.79 4.22 -16.20
CA GLY A 433 15.55 4.50 -17.63
C GLY A 433 15.81 3.30 -18.53
N PHE A 434 16.75 2.42 -18.14
CA PHE A 434 17.05 1.21 -18.87
C PHE A 434 15.99 0.13 -18.68
N LEU A 435 15.47 -0.02 -17.46
CA LEU A 435 14.37 -0.93 -17.16
C LEU A 435 13.10 -0.53 -17.90
N ASP A 436 12.83 0.77 -18.05
CA ASP A 436 11.71 1.30 -18.82
C ASP A 436 11.72 0.86 -20.29
N ILE A 437 12.90 0.80 -20.88
CA ILE A 437 13.09 0.40 -22.28
C ILE A 437 13.04 -1.12 -22.44
N LEU A 438 13.60 -1.89 -21.49
CA LEU A 438 13.67 -3.34 -21.56
C LEU A 438 12.33 -4.02 -21.36
N VAL A 439 11.48 -3.47 -20.51
CA VAL A 439 10.18 -4.05 -20.19
C VAL A 439 9.15 -3.76 -21.28
N GLY A 440 9.44 -2.80 -22.18
CA GLY A 440 8.73 -2.64 -23.46
C GLY A 440 7.30 -2.14 -23.36
N ASP A 441 6.83 -1.74 -22.19
CA ASP A 441 5.43 -1.41 -22.00
C ASP A 441 5.24 -0.03 -21.36
N LYS A 442 4.60 0.86 -22.11
CA LYS A 442 4.15 2.17 -21.62
C LYS A 442 3.11 2.08 -20.48
N LYS A 443 2.71 0.87 -20.10
CA LYS A 443 1.68 0.58 -19.10
C LYS A 443 2.21 0.20 -17.71
N LEU A 444 3.51 0.04 -17.52
CA LEU A 444 4.08 -0.25 -16.21
C LEU A 444 4.47 1.05 -15.48
N ASN A 445 3.48 1.81 -15.08
CA ASN A 445 3.67 2.92 -14.16
C ASN A 445 4.23 2.40 -12.83
N ASN A 446 5.46 2.72 -12.52
CA ASN A 446 6.16 2.51 -11.24
C ASN A 446 6.19 1.09 -10.64
N LYS A 447 5.42 0.12 -11.15
CA LYS A 447 5.41 -1.28 -10.70
C LYS A 447 6.16 -2.15 -11.68
N ILE A 448 7.30 -2.73 -11.28
CA ILE A 448 8.02 -3.69 -12.09
C ILE A 448 7.48 -5.10 -11.90
N CYS A 449 7.05 -5.41 -10.69
CA CYS A 449 6.28 -6.61 -10.37
C CYS A 449 5.64 -6.48 -8.98
N THR A 450 4.56 -7.22 -8.77
CA THR A 450 4.07 -7.55 -7.43
C THR A 450 4.61 -8.94 -7.12
N ILE A 451 5.49 -9.06 -6.14
CA ILE A 451 5.90 -10.37 -5.63
C ILE A 451 4.82 -10.78 -4.67
N LYS A 452 4.02 -11.78 -5.07
CA LYS A 452 3.24 -12.55 -4.11
C LYS A 452 4.23 -13.49 -3.45
N LEU A 453 4.52 -13.27 -2.21
CA LEU A 453 5.27 -14.21 -1.40
C LEU A 453 4.27 -15.30 -1.02
N TRP A 454 4.44 -16.48 -1.60
CA TRP A 454 3.70 -17.70 -1.28
C TRP A 454 4.23 -18.29 0.02
#